data_8c2e9050da5c78a97ebe870f62579fd6
#
_entry.id   8c2e9050da5c78a97ebe870f62579fd6
#
_cell.length_a   1.000
_cell.length_b   1.000
_cell.length_c   1.000
_cell.angle_alpha   90.00
_cell.angle_beta   90.00
_cell.angle_gamma   90.00
#
_symmetry.space_group_name_H-M   'P 1'
#
loop_
_entity.id
_entity.type
_entity.pdbx_description
1 polymer ?
#
loop_
_entity_poly.entity_id
_entity_poly.type
_entity_poly.pdbx_seq_one_letter_code
_entity_poly.pdbx_strand_id
1 'polypeptide(L)'
;MENRNKEVRRVLIEEGPIDEHRQRILRILGYLGGESAWNDLKQILKGNDQEARKAVLQSLGSWPNGAPLETLSDLIKSEKDSIIRAMALRAYTPLLSAPSYLSDEMKTESIKEIYEINSSRSDKRNLIGVLALLATEEALKFAESLAAKDDNLVASYGDLAYKRVSENLSKVFSVKEDLNVLKSSDALVFGEGSFAVDETDGSVKGWSNPQFYLVWPVNFPESGAYDISVNAATPSGGGGEFEVVLAGERGIARTANNNEYSDIAVGKFEVKEPGTYRVIISGITIDQKSGQLMNLRSVTLKSN
;
A
#
# COMPACT_ATOMS: atom_id res chain seq x y z
N MET A 1 -4.27 -23.94 -16.72
CA MET A 1 -3.43 -23.09 -15.86
C MET A 1 -2.40 -23.88 -15.05
N GLU A 2 -2.75 -25.05 -14.51
CA GLU A 2 -1.86 -25.88 -13.66
C GLU A 2 -0.54 -26.34 -14.32
N ASN A 3 -0.54 -26.67 -15.60
CA ASN A 3 0.65 -27.09 -16.34
C ASN A 3 1.65 -25.94 -16.60
N ARG A 4 1.18 -24.71 -16.80
CA ARG A 4 2.06 -23.52 -16.94
C ARG A 4 2.76 -23.20 -15.62
N ASN A 5 2.07 -23.35 -14.51
CA ASN A 5 2.67 -23.14 -13.19
C ASN A 5 3.76 -24.17 -12.86
N LYS A 6 3.61 -25.41 -13.30
CA LYS A 6 4.65 -26.46 -13.12
C LYS A 6 5.91 -26.17 -13.94
N GLU A 7 5.79 -25.66 -15.14
CA GLU A 7 6.93 -25.37 -16.01
C GLU A 7 7.69 -24.12 -15.51
N VAL A 8 6.99 -23.09 -15.09
CA VAL A 8 7.58 -21.92 -14.45
C VAL A 8 8.29 -22.31 -13.15
N ARG A 9 7.69 -23.16 -12.32
CA ARG A 9 8.33 -23.72 -11.12
C ARG A 9 9.60 -24.49 -11.43
N ARG A 10 9.57 -25.34 -12.46
CA ARG A 10 10.76 -26.11 -12.88
C ARG A 10 11.92 -25.19 -13.25
N VAL A 11 11.68 -24.16 -14.05
CA VAL A 11 12.71 -23.19 -14.47
C VAL A 11 13.27 -22.38 -13.30
N LEU A 12 12.43 -22.07 -12.29
CA LEU A 12 12.86 -21.32 -11.10
C LEU A 12 13.69 -22.15 -10.12
N ILE A 13 13.45 -23.46 -10.05
CA ILE A 13 14.07 -24.39 -9.08
C ILE A 13 15.30 -25.08 -9.69
N GLU A 14 15.42 -25.18 -11.02
CA GLU A 14 16.58 -25.79 -11.67
C GLU A 14 17.86 -24.98 -11.36
N GLU A 15 18.82 -25.66 -10.76
CA GLU A 15 20.17 -25.16 -10.51
C GLU A 15 20.89 -24.87 -11.83
N GLY A 16 20.97 -23.62 -12.19
CA GLY A 16 21.68 -23.16 -13.38
C GLY A 16 21.94 -21.64 -13.32
N PRO A 17 22.86 -21.12 -14.14
CA PRO A 17 23.13 -19.69 -14.17
C PRO A 17 21.83 -18.94 -14.49
N ILE A 18 21.63 -17.80 -13.81
CA ILE A 18 20.48 -16.95 -14.08
C ILE A 18 20.69 -16.26 -15.41
N ASP A 19 20.14 -16.88 -16.45
CA ASP A 19 20.07 -16.27 -17.77
C ASP A 19 19.00 -15.17 -17.84
N GLU A 20 18.97 -14.45 -18.94
CA GLU A 20 18.02 -13.37 -19.19
C GLU A 20 16.55 -13.87 -19.13
N HIS A 21 16.33 -15.12 -19.53
CA HIS A 21 15.00 -15.73 -19.53
C HIS A 21 14.48 -15.95 -18.10
N ARG A 22 15.32 -16.52 -17.23
CA ARG A 22 14.98 -16.73 -15.80
C ARG A 22 14.77 -15.40 -15.08
N GLN A 23 15.57 -14.37 -15.37
CA GLN A 23 15.35 -13.03 -14.81
C GLN A 23 14.00 -12.42 -15.23
N ARG A 24 13.59 -12.61 -16.49
CA ARG A 24 12.27 -12.16 -16.96
C ARG A 24 11.13 -12.88 -16.24
N ILE A 25 11.24 -14.19 -16.06
CA ILE A 25 10.25 -14.98 -15.32
C ILE A 25 10.12 -14.50 -13.88
N LEU A 26 11.24 -14.27 -13.18
CA LEU A 26 11.24 -13.76 -11.81
C LEU A 26 10.56 -12.38 -11.71
N ARG A 27 10.82 -11.47 -12.67
CA ARG A 27 10.13 -10.16 -12.71
C ARG A 27 8.63 -10.31 -12.90
N ILE A 28 8.19 -11.18 -13.81
CA ILE A 28 6.76 -11.44 -14.06
C ILE A 28 6.10 -12.01 -12.79
N LEU A 29 6.75 -12.95 -12.11
CA LEU A 29 6.24 -13.50 -10.86
C LEU A 29 6.15 -12.46 -9.76
N GLY A 30 7.18 -11.58 -9.65
CA GLY A 30 7.16 -10.46 -8.71
C GLY A 30 6.00 -9.50 -8.95
N TYR A 31 5.59 -9.30 -10.20
CA TYR A 31 4.47 -8.44 -10.56
C TYR A 31 3.10 -9.12 -10.37
N LEU A 32 3.00 -10.41 -10.72
CA LEU A 32 1.75 -11.16 -10.60
C LEU A 32 1.43 -11.53 -9.15
N GLY A 33 2.46 -11.75 -8.33
CA GLY A 33 2.29 -12.17 -6.94
C GLY A 33 1.70 -13.56 -6.77
N GLY A 34 1.06 -13.78 -5.63
CA GLY A 34 0.36 -15.01 -5.29
C GLY A 34 1.14 -15.93 -4.36
N GLU A 35 0.43 -16.66 -3.50
CA GLU A 35 1.01 -17.46 -2.43
C GLU A 35 1.98 -18.52 -2.92
N SER A 36 1.63 -19.21 -4.00
CA SER A 36 2.49 -20.25 -4.59
C SER A 36 3.80 -19.69 -5.13
N ALA A 37 3.73 -18.57 -5.85
CA ALA A 37 4.91 -17.87 -6.36
C ALA A 37 5.79 -17.36 -5.20
N TRP A 38 5.16 -16.82 -4.15
CA TRP A 38 5.89 -16.38 -2.96
C TRP A 38 6.65 -17.52 -2.28
N ASN A 39 6.03 -18.66 -2.11
CA ASN A 39 6.67 -19.84 -1.51
C ASN A 39 7.90 -20.29 -2.31
N ASP A 40 7.83 -20.30 -3.64
CA ASP A 40 8.96 -20.63 -4.50
C ASP A 40 10.11 -19.59 -4.39
N LEU A 41 9.78 -18.29 -4.43
CA LEU A 41 10.78 -17.23 -4.30
C LEU A 41 11.42 -17.21 -2.90
N LYS A 42 10.65 -17.50 -1.85
CA LYS A 42 11.15 -17.60 -0.48
C LYS A 42 12.18 -18.72 -0.31
N GLN A 43 12.04 -19.84 -1.05
CA GLN A 43 13.04 -20.90 -1.05
C GLN A 43 14.35 -20.47 -1.71
N ILE A 44 14.28 -19.74 -2.83
CA ILE A 44 15.45 -19.18 -3.49
C ILE A 44 16.21 -18.20 -2.56
N LEU A 45 15.48 -17.34 -1.83
CA LEU A 45 16.10 -16.41 -0.88
C LEU A 45 16.87 -17.10 0.25
N LYS A 46 16.44 -18.31 0.65
CA LYS A 46 17.12 -19.15 1.66
C LYS A 46 18.32 -19.92 1.09
N GLY A 47 18.45 -20.03 -0.21
CA GLY A 47 19.53 -20.74 -0.89
C GLY A 47 20.84 -19.99 -0.85
N ASN A 48 21.90 -20.64 -1.36
CA ASN A 48 23.27 -20.10 -1.41
C ASN A 48 23.62 -19.43 -2.74
N ASP A 49 22.77 -19.53 -3.76
CA ASP A 49 22.98 -18.91 -5.06
C ASP A 49 22.75 -17.39 -4.95
N GLN A 50 23.85 -16.63 -4.91
CA GLN A 50 23.81 -15.19 -4.76
C GLN A 50 23.13 -14.47 -5.93
N GLU A 51 23.32 -14.95 -7.16
CA GLU A 51 22.70 -14.33 -8.34
C GLU A 51 21.19 -14.59 -8.37
N ALA A 52 20.76 -15.79 -7.96
CA ALA A 52 19.35 -16.12 -7.80
C ALA A 52 18.69 -15.24 -6.73
N ARG A 53 19.34 -15.08 -5.58
CA ARG A 53 18.83 -14.22 -4.48
C ARG A 53 18.71 -12.76 -4.92
N LYS A 54 19.71 -12.22 -5.63
CA LYS A 54 19.65 -10.84 -6.17
C LYS A 54 18.49 -10.67 -7.15
N ALA A 55 18.31 -11.61 -8.09
CA ALA A 55 17.23 -11.56 -9.06
C ALA A 55 15.84 -11.59 -8.40
N VAL A 56 15.65 -12.43 -7.38
CA VAL A 56 14.43 -12.44 -6.56
C VAL A 56 14.22 -11.10 -5.89
N LEU A 57 15.21 -10.56 -5.18
CA LEU A 57 15.10 -9.28 -4.48
C LEU A 57 14.73 -8.12 -5.41
N GLN A 58 15.26 -8.11 -6.64
CA GLN A 58 14.88 -7.13 -7.66
C GLN A 58 13.41 -7.22 -8.05
N SER A 59 12.83 -8.41 -8.03
CA SER A 59 11.43 -8.63 -8.41
C SER A 59 10.44 -8.27 -7.29
N LEU A 60 10.85 -8.38 -6.03
CA LEU A 60 9.96 -8.22 -4.89
C LEU A 60 9.49 -6.78 -4.64
N GLY A 61 10.23 -5.77 -5.09
CA GLY A 61 9.84 -4.37 -4.92
C GLY A 61 8.51 -3.99 -5.60
N SER A 62 8.04 -4.82 -6.54
CA SER A 62 6.75 -4.68 -7.23
C SER A 62 5.72 -5.71 -6.79
N TRP A 63 5.94 -6.41 -5.69
CA TRP A 63 5.00 -7.42 -5.19
C TRP A 63 3.66 -6.78 -4.82
N PRO A 64 2.52 -7.38 -5.20
CA PRO A 64 1.21 -6.71 -5.09
C PRO A 64 0.65 -6.58 -3.67
N ASN A 65 1.26 -7.23 -2.69
CA ASN A 65 0.83 -7.18 -1.29
C ASN A 65 2.00 -7.30 -0.32
N GLY A 66 1.71 -7.25 0.99
CA GLY A 66 2.71 -7.29 2.05
C GLY A 66 3.34 -8.66 2.35
N ALA A 67 3.02 -9.75 1.63
CA ALA A 67 3.51 -11.09 1.95
C ALA A 67 5.05 -11.21 2.13
N PRO A 68 5.91 -10.48 1.36
CA PRO A 68 7.35 -10.55 1.53
C PRO A 68 7.89 -9.78 2.74
N LEU A 69 7.13 -8.89 3.37
CA LEU A 69 7.63 -7.92 4.36
C LEU A 69 8.37 -8.57 5.53
N GLU A 70 7.81 -9.60 6.16
CA GLU A 70 8.46 -10.30 7.27
C GLU A 70 9.81 -10.89 6.86
N THR A 71 9.84 -11.64 5.74
CA THR A 71 11.08 -12.28 5.25
C THR A 71 12.13 -11.25 4.86
N LEU A 72 11.73 -10.12 4.26
CA LEU A 72 12.66 -9.03 3.92
C LEU A 72 13.18 -8.33 5.17
N SER A 73 12.35 -8.09 6.18
CA SER A 73 12.76 -7.53 7.47
C SER A 73 13.80 -8.40 8.15
N ASP A 74 13.56 -9.72 8.22
CA ASP A 74 14.51 -10.68 8.77
C ASP A 74 15.84 -10.68 8.01
N LEU A 75 15.77 -10.63 6.67
CA LEU A 75 16.94 -10.60 5.82
C LEU A 75 17.75 -9.31 6.04
N ILE A 76 17.10 -8.14 6.16
CA ILE A 76 17.78 -6.87 6.45
C ILE A 76 18.51 -6.92 7.79
N LYS A 77 17.92 -7.57 8.80
CA LYS A 77 18.47 -7.65 10.16
C LYS A 77 19.60 -8.68 10.29
N SER A 78 19.53 -9.81 9.59
CA SER A 78 20.41 -10.97 9.81
C SER A 78 21.46 -11.19 8.72
N GLU A 79 21.28 -10.64 7.51
CA GLU A 79 22.16 -10.90 6.35
C GLU A 79 23.54 -10.26 6.55
N LYS A 80 24.58 -11.05 6.30
CA LYS A 80 25.98 -10.61 6.38
C LYS A 80 26.48 -9.96 5.11
N ASP A 81 25.98 -10.41 3.95
CA ASP A 81 26.31 -9.82 2.65
C ASP A 81 25.66 -8.44 2.54
N SER A 82 26.49 -7.40 2.46
CA SER A 82 26.02 -6.01 2.42
C SER A 82 25.22 -5.69 1.15
N ILE A 83 25.51 -6.38 0.03
CA ILE A 83 24.79 -6.18 -1.24
C ILE A 83 23.37 -6.76 -1.13
N ILE A 84 23.27 -8.00 -0.66
CA ILE A 84 21.97 -8.66 -0.45
C ILE A 84 21.12 -7.87 0.55
N ARG A 85 21.73 -7.43 1.66
CA ARG A 85 21.03 -6.61 2.65
C ARG A 85 20.51 -5.30 2.06
N ALA A 86 21.34 -4.59 1.28
CA ALA A 86 20.91 -3.35 0.62
C ALA A 86 19.79 -3.58 -0.41
N MET A 87 19.84 -4.70 -1.15
CA MET A 87 18.79 -5.06 -2.10
C MET A 87 17.49 -5.45 -1.39
N ALA A 88 17.58 -6.18 -0.26
CA ALA A 88 16.41 -6.49 0.56
C ALA A 88 15.74 -5.22 1.07
N LEU A 89 16.49 -4.23 1.53
CA LEU A 89 15.95 -2.95 1.97
C LEU A 89 15.30 -2.15 0.83
N ARG A 90 15.89 -2.18 -0.37
CA ARG A 90 15.29 -1.55 -1.55
C ARG A 90 13.99 -2.19 -1.99
N ALA A 91 13.85 -3.52 -1.81
CA ALA A 91 12.60 -4.22 -2.05
C ALA A 91 11.56 -3.97 -0.93
N TYR A 92 12.02 -3.88 0.30
CA TYR A 92 11.19 -3.69 1.50
C TYR A 92 10.50 -2.32 1.53
N THR A 93 11.23 -1.25 1.23
CA THR A 93 10.74 0.13 1.38
C THR A 93 9.47 0.42 0.56
N PRO A 94 9.37 0.11 -0.74
CA PRO A 94 8.13 0.30 -1.49
C PRO A 94 6.97 -0.58 -0.98
N LEU A 95 7.25 -1.81 -0.54
CA LEU A 95 6.22 -2.68 0.04
C LEU A 95 5.70 -2.17 1.38
N LEU A 96 6.58 -1.57 2.18
CA LEU A 96 6.18 -0.95 3.45
C LEU A 96 5.30 0.29 3.23
N SER A 97 5.55 1.06 2.16
CA SER A 97 4.71 2.22 1.80
C SER A 97 3.36 1.81 1.21
N ALA A 98 3.29 0.63 0.58
CA ALA A 98 2.07 0.12 -0.04
C ALA A 98 1.02 -0.30 1.02
N PRO A 99 -0.26 -0.38 0.63
CA PRO A 99 -1.28 -0.98 1.46
C PRO A 99 -0.94 -2.43 1.79
N SER A 100 -0.91 -2.76 3.08
CA SER A 100 -0.56 -4.09 3.57
C SER A 100 -1.35 -4.42 4.83
N TYR A 101 -1.17 -5.63 5.34
CA TYR A 101 -1.75 -6.07 6.62
C TYR A 101 -1.13 -5.38 7.84
N LEU A 102 -0.02 -4.66 7.68
CA LEU A 102 0.62 -3.93 8.77
C LEU A 102 -0.11 -2.62 9.03
N SER A 103 -0.44 -2.37 10.30
CA SER A 103 -0.91 -1.06 10.74
C SER A 103 0.20 -0.01 10.67
N ASP A 104 -0.17 1.26 10.74
CA ASP A 104 0.80 2.36 10.73
C ASP A 104 1.70 2.33 11.99
N GLU A 105 1.21 1.80 13.12
CA GLU A 105 1.99 1.54 14.34
C GLU A 105 3.09 0.50 14.07
N MET A 106 2.73 -0.66 13.49
CA MET A 106 3.68 -1.73 13.13
C MET A 106 4.71 -1.25 12.11
N LYS A 107 4.29 -0.46 11.12
CA LYS A 107 5.20 0.16 10.15
C LYS A 107 6.15 1.14 10.81
N THR A 108 5.67 1.94 11.76
CA THR A 108 6.50 2.90 12.49
C THR A 108 7.62 2.18 13.24
N GLU A 109 7.28 1.11 13.94
CA GLU A 109 8.28 0.33 14.70
C GLU A 109 9.31 -0.32 13.76
N SER A 110 8.86 -0.91 12.67
CA SER A 110 9.75 -1.48 11.65
C SER A 110 10.69 -0.43 11.03
N ILE A 111 10.20 0.79 10.79
CA ILE A 111 11.04 1.88 10.27
C ILE A 111 12.10 2.26 11.30
N LYS A 112 11.77 2.42 12.58
CA LYS A 112 12.71 2.75 13.64
C LYS A 112 13.83 1.71 13.73
N GLU A 113 13.48 0.43 13.84
CA GLU A 113 14.45 -0.65 13.94
C GLU A 113 15.42 -0.67 12.73
N ILE A 114 14.89 -0.59 11.51
CA ILE A 114 15.72 -0.66 10.30
C ILE A 114 16.53 0.62 10.12
N TYR A 115 16.00 1.77 10.50
CA TYR A 115 16.70 3.04 10.46
C TYR A 115 17.97 3.04 11.34
N GLU A 116 17.89 2.49 12.54
CA GLU A 116 19.02 2.47 13.50
C GLU A 116 20.16 1.54 13.03
N ILE A 117 19.84 0.39 12.45
CA ILE A 117 20.86 -0.56 11.97
C ILE A 117 21.46 -0.18 10.62
N ASN A 118 20.90 0.81 9.92
CA ASN A 118 21.31 1.20 8.57
C ASN A 118 22.26 2.40 8.60
N SER A 119 23.38 2.32 7.87
CA SER A 119 24.36 3.41 7.74
C SER A 119 24.19 4.23 6.44
N SER A 120 23.43 3.73 5.47
CA SER A 120 23.23 4.40 4.18
C SER A 120 22.32 5.62 4.30
N ARG A 121 22.82 6.81 3.96
CA ARG A 121 22.01 8.04 3.95
C ARG A 121 20.83 7.97 2.97
N SER A 122 21.03 7.36 1.80
CA SER A 122 19.98 7.21 0.79
C SER A 122 18.84 6.35 1.32
N ASP A 123 19.16 5.24 1.98
CA ASP A 123 18.18 4.30 2.49
C ASP A 123 17.43 4.92 3.69
N LYS A 124 18.16 5.62 4.58
CA LYS A 124 17.53 6.40 5.67
C LYS A 124 16.53 7.43 5.15
N ARG A 125 16.89 8.17 4.09
CA ARG A 125 15.97 9.10 3.44
C ARG A 125 14.71 8.41 2.93
N ASN A 126 14.85 7.24 2.30
CA ASN A 126 13.71 6.50 1.77
C ASN A 126 12.78 6.01 2.90
N LEU A 127 13.34 5.54 4.02
CA LEU A 127 12.58 5.16 5.21
C LEU A 127 11.83 6.36 5.82
N ILE A 128 12.47 7.53 5.90
CA ILE A 128 11.81 8.78 6.35
C ILE A 128 10.67 9.16 5.38
N GLY A 129 10.84 8.91 4.08
CA GLY A 129 9.77 9.09 3.10
C GLY A 129 8.56 8.20 3.35
N VAL A 130 8.76 6.96 3.79
CA VAL A 130 7.66 6.08 4.22
C VAL A 130 7.03 6.56 5.51
N LEU A 131 7.86 6.96 6.50
CA LEU A 131 7.38 7.51 7.77
C LEU A 131 6.42 8.69 7.55
N ALA A 132 6.72 9.56 6.59
CA ALA A 132 5.89 10.72 6.23
C ALA A 132 4.49 10.38 5.70
N LEU A 133 4.22 9.11 5.39
CA LEU A 133 2.89 8.64 4.96
C LEU A 133 2.03 8.18 6.13
N LEU A 134 2.62 7.93 7.30
CA LEU A 134 1.93 7.31 8.44
C LEU A 134 1.10 8.32 9.22
N ALA A 135 0.19 7.83 10.07
CA ALA A 135 -0.75 8.64 10.83
C ALA A 135 -0.84 8.18 12.30
N THR A 136 0.31 8.14 13.00
CA THR A 136 0.38 7.74 14.41
C THR A 136 1.19 8.72 15.26
N GLU A 137 0.92 8.79 16.56
CA GLU A 137 1.68 9.60 17.53
C GLU A 137 3.15 9.15 17.59
N GLU A 138 3.41 7.85 17.48
CA GLU A 138 4.76 7.28 17.49
C GLU A 138 5.56 7.70 16.25
N ALA A 139 4.91 7.75 15.09
CA ALA A 139 5.51 8.26 13.86
C ALA A 139 5.83 9.75 13.98
N LEU A 140 4.93 10.54 14.58
CA LEU A 140 5.14 11.97 14.83
C LEU A 140 6.35 12.22 15.73
N LYS A 141 6.42 11.53 16.87
CA LYS A 141 7.56 11.63 17.83
C LYS A 141 8.87 11.21 17.19
N PHE A 142 8.85 10.16 16.37
CA PHE A 142 10.06 9.73 15.66
C PHE A 142 10.50 10.76 14.62
N ALA A 143 9.59 11.30 13.82
CA ALA A 143 9.89 12.36 12.87
C ALA A 143 10.47 13.62 13.55
N GLU A 144 9.92 14.03 14.71
CA GLU A 144 10.44 15.12 15.54
C GLU A 144 11.88 14.84 15.98
N SER A 145 12.16 13.62 16.44
CA SER A 145 13.53 13.23 16.86
C SER A 145 14.53 13.25 15.70
N LEU A 146 14.07 12.98 14.46
CA LEU A 146 14.90 13.08 13.26
C LEU A 146 15.14 14.54 12.84
N ALA A 147 14.15 15.41 13.01
CA ALA A 147 14.27 16.85 12.76
C ALA A 147 15.30 17.52 13.71
N ALA A 148 15.50 16.95 14.90
CA ALA A 148 16.45 17.45 15.89
C ALA A 148 17.89 16.89 15.73
N LYS A 149 18.19 16.09 14.68
CA LYS A 149 19.53 15.54 14.44
C LYS A 149 20.51 16.61 13.93
N ASP A 150 21.79 16.46 14.26
CA ASP A 150 22.87 17.37 13.77
C ASP A 150 23.14 17.20 12.26
N ASP A 151 22.78 16.08 11.64
CA ASP A 151 22.89 15.90 10.20
C ASP A 151 21.80 16.72 9.49
N ASN A 152 22.18 17.83 8.88
CA ASN A 152 21.27 18.78 8.23
C ASN A 152 20.35 18.13 7.19
N LEU A 153 20.81 17.07 6.50
CA LEU A 153 20.01 16.37 5.52
C LEU A 153 18.92 15.54 6.20
N VAL A 154 19.27 14.80 7.25
CA VAL A 154 18.33 14.02 8.05
C VAL A 154 17.33 14.94 8.72
N ALA A 155 17.79 16.05 9.31
CA ALA A 155 16.94 17.04 9.95
C ALA A 155 15.90 17.63 8.98
N SER A 156 16.30 18.00 7.77
CA SER A 156 15.39 18.51 6.74
C SER A 156 14.31 17.52 6.33
N TYR A 157 14.67 16.24 6.15
CA TYR A 157 13.69 15.18 5.86
C TYR A 157 12.81 14.87 7.07
N GLY A 158 13.37 14.90 8.29
CA GLY A 158 12.65 14.74 9.54
C GLY A 158 11.57 15.83 9.71
N ASP A 159 11.91 17.08 9.42
CA ASP A 159 11.01 18.24 9.47
C ASP A 159 9.84 18.09 8.48
N LEU A 160 10.14 17.64 7.25
CA LEU A 160 9.12 17.37 6.24
C LEU A 160 8.21 16.21 6.67
N ALA A 161 8.79 15.13 7.21
CA ALA A 161 8.03 14.00 7.72
C ALA A 161 7.15 14.41 8.89
N TYR A 162 7.66 15.20 9.84
CA TYR A 162 6.89 15.72 10.98
C TYR A 162 5.63 16.47 10.51
N LYS A 163 5.77 17.40 9.56
CA LYS A 163 4.64 18.14 9.00
C LYS A 163 3.60 17.23 8.36
N ARG A 164 4.06 16.27 7.54
CA ARG A 164 3.18 15.33 6.85
C ARG A 164 2.45 14.38 7.81
N VAL A 165 3.17 13.79 8.77
CA VAL A 165 2.57 12.93 9.80
C VAL A 165 1.57 13.71 10.64
N SER A 166 1.87 14.96 11.01
CA SER A 166 0.94 15.82 11.75
C SER A 166 -0.35 16.11 10.96
N GLU A 167 -0.22 16.37 9.66
CA GLU A 167 -1.38 16.55 8.76
C GLU A 167 -2.21 15.24 8.68
N ASN A 168 -1.56 14.09 8.46
CA ASN A 168 -2.22 12.80 8.37
C ASN A 168 -2.94 12.45 9.68
N LEU A 169 -2.25 12.64 10.81
CA LEU A 169 -2.78 12.36 12.15
C LEU A 169 -4.03 13.19 12.46
N SER A 170 -4.06 14.46 12.03
CA SER A 170 -5.22 15.34 12.20
C SER A 170 -6.47 14.86 11.45
N LYS A 171 -6.30 13.96 10.48
CA LYS A 171 -7.38 13.40 9.64
C LYS A 171 -7.74 11.96 10.03
N VAL A 172 -7.17 11.42 11.09
CA VAL A 172 -7.49 10.05 11.53
C VAL A 172 -8.96 9.97 11.94
N PHE A 173 -9.69 9.11 11.25
CA PHE A 173 -11.05 8.72 11.63
C PHE A 173 -10.98 7.53 12.59
N SER A 174 -11.64 7.60 13.73
CA SER A 174 -11.75 6.45 14.66
C SER A 174 -13.07 5.73 14.48
N VAL A 175 -13.02 4.44 14.27
CA VAL A 175 -14.19 3.57 14.25
C VAL A 175 -14.80 3.55 15.65
N LYS A 176 -16.11 3.86 15.77
CA LYS A 176 -16.81 4.02 17.07
C LYS A 176 -18.10 3.25 17.17
N GLU A 177 -18.74 2.98 16.05
CA GLU A 177 -20.10 2.48 15.97
C GLU A 177 -20.19 1.33 14.96
N ASP A 178 -21.34 0.67 14.91
CA ASP A 178 -21.59 -0.37 13.92
C ASP A 178 -21.53 0.14 12.48
N LEU A 179 -21.88 1.43 12.28
CA LEU A 179 -21.87 2.08 10.97
C LEU A 179 -20.98 3.34 11.00
N ASN A 180 -19.93 3.34 10.23
CA ASN A 180 -18.95 4.41 10.14
C ASN A 180 -18.90 4.97 8.72
N VAL A 181 -19.03 6.28 8.55
CA VAL A 181 -19.07 6.94 7.24
C VAL A 181 -17.86 7.83 7.04
N LEU A 182 -17.01 7.46 6.11
CA LEU A 182 -15.84 8.22 5.67
C LEU A 182 -16.25 9.16 4.53
N LYS A 183 -16.37 10.45 4.80
CA LYS A 183 -16.76 11.45 3.78
C LYS A 183 -15.62 11.68 2.80
N SER A 184 -15.92 11.85 1.53
CA SER A 184 -14.89 12.09 0.50
C SER A 184 -14.19 13.45 0.68
N SER A 185 -14.86 14.45 1.27
CA SER A 185 -14.26 15.75 1.64
C SER A 185 -13.13 15.65 2.67
N ASP A 186 -13.14 14.61 3.50
CA ASP A 186 -12.17 14.43 4.59
C ASP A 186 -10.95 13.60 4.16
N ALA A 187 -10.99 13.03 2.96
CA ALA A 187 -9.92 12.21 2.41
C ALA A 187 -8.64 13.00 2.16
N LEU A 188 -7.52 12.31 2.27
CA LEU A 188 -6.25 12.72 1.66
C LEU A 188 -6.30 12.37 0.17
N VAL A 189 -5.82 13.28 -0.67
CA VAL A 189 -5.88 13.15 -2.12
C VAL A 189 -4.50 12.89 -2.68
N PHE A 190 -4.37 11.90 -3.55
CA PHE A 190 -3.11 11.51 -4.17
C PHE A 190 -3.29 11.27 -5.68
N GLY A 191 -2.16 11.38 -6.41
CA GLY A 191 -2.11 11.17 -7.85
C GLY A 191 -2.31 12.45 -8.66
N GLU A 192 -2.26 12.29 -9.99
CA GLU A 192 -2.43 13.39 -10.94
C GLU A 192 -3.86 13.40 -11.47
N GLY A 193 -4.50 14.57 -11.48
CA GLY A 193 -5.84 14.73 -12.04
C GLY A 193 -6.52 15.99 -11.52
N SER A 194 -7.55 16.41 -12.23
CA SER A 194 -8.46 17.45 -11.75
C SER A 194 -9.64 16.77 -11.05
N PHE A 195 -9.91 17.17 -9.84
CA PHE A 195 -11.13 16.85 -9.12
C PHE A 195 -11.64 18.12 -8.45
N ALA A 196 -12.92 18.15 -8.18
CA ALA A 196 -13.53 19.22 -7.39
C ALA A 196 -14.29 18.59 -6.23
N VAL A 197 -14.13 19.18 -5.05
CA VAL A 197 -15.02 18.90 -3.92
C VAL A 197 -16.22 19.81 -4.09
N ASP A 198 -17.42 19.24 -4.19
CA ASP A 198 -18.66 20.01 -4.23
C ASP A 198 -18.93 20.57 -2.84
N GLU A 199 -18.97 21.89 -2.72
CA GLU A 199 -19.20 22.57 -1.44
C GLU A 199 -20.61 22.30 -0.86
N THR A 200 -21.55 21.87 -1.69
CA THR A 200 -22.93 21.64 -1.28
C THR A 200 -23.12 20.31 -0.56
N ASP A 201 -22.50 19.22 -1.06
CA ASP A 201 -22.71 17.88 -0.55
C ASP A 201 -21.42 17.17 -0.14
N GLY A 202 -20.25 17.83 -0.30
CA GLY A 202 -18.93 17.31 0.05
C GLY A 202 -18.44 16.17 -0.87
N SER A 203 -19.14 15.91 -1.97
CA SER A 203 -18.73 14.86 -2.90
C SER A 203 -17.51 15.25 -3.74
N VAL A 204 -16.68 14.28 -4.06
CA VAL A 204 -15.59 14.44 -5.04
C VAL A 204 -16.14 14.17 -6.43
N LYS A 205 -15.97 15.14 -7.34
CA LYS A 205 -16.42 15.11 -8.74
C LYS A 205 -15.24 15.23 -9.70
N GLY A 206 -15.46 14.83 -10.96
CA GLY A 206 -14.45 14.96 -12.02
C GLY A 206 -13.38 13.89 -12.00
N TRP A 207 -13.63 12.73 -11.41
CA TRP A 207 -12.67 11.63 -11.36
C TRP A 207 -12.45 11.05 -12.77
N SER A 208 -11.41 11.53 -13.43
CA SER A 208 -11.11 11.21 -14.86
C SER A 208 -9.78 10.47 -15.07
N ASN A 209 -8.99 10.27 -14.01
CA ASN A 209 -7.70 9.59 -14.09
C ASN A 209 -7.66 8.37 -13.13
N PRO A 210 -7.38 7.14 -13.61
CA PRO A 210 -7.24 5.96 -12.74
C PRO A 210 -6.11 6.08 -11.72
N GLN A 211 -5.07 6.91 -12.00
CA GLN A 211 -3.96 7.14 -11.07
C GLN A 211 -4.33 8.05 -9.89
N PHE A 212 -5.50 8.65 -9.94
CA PHE A 212 -6.04 9.42 -8.84
C PHE A 212 -6.66 8.48 -7.81
N TYR A 213 -6.39 8.72 -6.53
CA TYR A 213 -6.97 7.93 -5.44
C TYR A 213 -7.15 8.74 -4.17
N LEU A 214 -8.09 8.30 -3.36
CA LEU A 214 -8.42 8.89 -2.06
C LEU A 214 -8.02 7.95 -0.94
N VAL A 215 -7.55 8.53 0.17
CA VAL A 215 -7.07 7.79 1.33
C VAL A 215 -7.65 8.37 2.60
N TRP A 216 -8.19 7.52 3.46
CA TRP A 216 -8.56 7.85 4.83
C TRP A 216 -7.67 7.07 5.79
N PRO A 217 -6.90 7.71 6.66
CA PRO A 217 -6.31 7.04 7.81
C PRO A 217 -7.44 6.73 8.81
N VAL A 218 -7.61 5.44 9.13
CA VAL A 218 -8.70 4.95 9.98
C VAL A 218 -8.13 4.14 11.13
N ASN A 219 -8.41 4.56 12.35
CA ASN A 219 -8.05 3.81 13.53
C ASN A 219 -9.17 2.82 13.89
N PHE A 220 -8.81 1.55 13.96
CA PHE A 220 -9.63 0.44 14.41
C PHE A 220 -9.19 0.07 15.84
N PRO A 221 -9.99 0.40 16.87
CA PRO A 221 -9.62 0.12 18.25
C PRO A 221 -9.63 -1.38 18.58
N GLU A 222 -10.32 -2.18 17.77
CA GLU A 222 -10.45 -3.63 17.91
C GLU A 222 -10.32 -4.31 16.54
N SER A 223 -9.90 -5.58 16.55
CA SER A 223 -9.97 -6.45 15.37
C SER A 223 -11.44 -6.73 15.02
N GLY A 224 -11.72 -6.91 13.74
CA GLY A 224 -13.10 -7.18 13.30
C GLY A 224 -13.23 -7.33 11.80
N ALA A 225 -14.43 -7.72 11.39
CA ALA A 225 -14.81 -7.81 9.99
C ALA A 225 -15.79 -6.68 9.65
N TYR A 226 -15.59 -6.08 8.49
CA TYR A 226 -16.33 -4.91 8.04
C TYR A 226 -16.90 -5.13 6.64
N ASP A 227 -18.20 -4.94 6.46
CA ASP A 227 -18.78 -4.81 5.14
C ASP A 227 -18.56 -3.39 4.63
N ILE A 228 -17.93 -3.26 3.45
CA ILE A 228 -17.64 -1.97 2.85
C ILE A 228 -18.59 -1.70 1.68
N SER A 229 -19.16 -0.51 1.67
CA SER A 229 -19.92 0.04 0.56
C SER A 229 -19.44 1.45 0.21
N VAL A 230 -19.70 1.84 -1.03
CA VAL A 230 -19.32 3.15 -1.59
C VAL A 230 -20.58 3.87 -2.03
N ASN A 231 -20.84 5.07 -1.48
CA ASN A 231 -21.95 5.91 -1.91
C ASN A 231 -21.49 6.82 -3.05
N ALA A 232 -21.95 6.52 -4.26
CA ALA A 232 -21.53 7.21 -5.47
C ALA A 232 -22.66 7.39 -6.47
N ALA A 233 -22.55 8.42 -7.30
CA ALA A 233 -23.34 8.64 -8.49
C ALA A 233 -22.46 8.53 -9.74
N THR A 234 -23.00 7.97 -10.82
CA THR A 234 -22.26 7.85 -12.07
C THR A 234 -22.76 8.90 -13.05
N PRO A 235 -21.90 9.85 -13.50
CA PRO A 235 -22.32 10.83 -14.52
C PRO A 235 -22.79 10.17 -15.79
N SER A 236 -23.71 10.81 -16.53
CA SER A 236 -24.26 10.26 -17.76
C SER A 236 -23.16 9.85 -18.75
N GLY A 237 -23.16 8.60 -19.15
CA GLY A 237 -22.14 7.99 -20.02
C GLY A 237 -20.81 7.70 -19.30
N GLY A 238 -20.74 7.88 -17.98
CA GLY A 238 -19.60 7.55 -17.15
C GLY A 238 -19.62 6.13 -16.62
N GLY A 239 -18.64 5.84 -15.79
CA GLY A 239 -18.53 4.59 -15.08
C GLY A 239 -17.19 3.90 -15.24
N GLY A 240 -17.10 2.70 -14.71
CA GLY A 240 -15.92 1.88 -14.75
C GLY A 240 -15.81 0.97 -13.54
N GLU A 241 -14.63 0.41 -13.38
CA GLU A 241 -14.29 -0.41 -12.21
C GLU A 241 -13.40 0.37 -11.26
N PHE A 242 -13.62 0.17 -9.98
CA PHE A 242 -12.82 0.73 -8.91
C PHE A 242 -12.50 -0.35 -7.87
N GLU A 243 -11.50 -0.09 -7.07
CA GLU A 243 -11.14 -0.94 -5.95
C GLU A 243 -11.16 -0.16 -4.64
N VAL A 244 -11.43 -0.88 -3.56
CA VAL A 244 -11.16 -0.43 -2.19
C VAL A 244 -10.13 -1.37 -1.58
N VAL A 245 -9.16 -0.79 -0.88
CA VAL A 245 -8.12 -1.56 -0.18
C VAL A 245 -8.15 -1.19 1.30
N LEU A 246 -8.16 -2.22 2.17
CA LEU A 246 -8.05 -2.09 3.63
C LEU A 246 -7.25 -3.26 4.19
N ALA A 247 -6.27 -3.00 5.05
CA ALA A 247 -5.45 -4.02 5.73
C ALA A 247 -4.84 -5.08 4.79
N GLY A 248 -4.50 -4.68 3.55
CA GLY A 248 -3.93 -5.57 2.53
C GLY A 248 -4.96 -6.38 1.75
N GLU A 249 -6.22 -6.34 2.12
CA GLU A 249 -7.32 -6.93 1.36
C GLU A 249 -7.83 -5.95 0.30
N ARG A 250 -8.34 -6.50 -0.81
CA ARG A 250 -8.79 -5.75 -1.96
C ARG A 250 -10.19 -6.20 -2.36
N GLY A 251 -11.12 -5.27 -2.42
CA GLY A 251 -12.45 -5.45 -3.01
C GLY A 251 -12.57 -4.66 -4.31
N ILE A 252 -13.08 -5.28 -5.36
CA ILE A 252 -13.32 -4.66 -6.66
C ILE A 252 -14.82 -4.56 -6.89
N ALA A 253 -15.27 -3.39 -7.31
CA ALA A 253 -16.66 -3.15 -7.67
C ALA A 253 -16.76 -2.32 -8.95
N ARG A 254 -17.95 -2.31 -9.53
CA ARG A 254 -18.26 -1.52 -10.71
C ARG A 254 -19.28 -0.45 -10.33
N THR A 255 -19.12 0.75 -10.88
CA THR A 255 -20.08 1.83 -10.67
C THR A 255 -21.47 1.42 -11.16
N ALA A 256 -22.50 1.79 -10.41
CA ALA A 256 -23.88 1.65 -10.87
C ALA A 256 -24.11 2.64 -12.03
N ASN A 257 -24.88 2.23 -13.02
CA ASN A 257 -25.23 3.11 -14.15
C ASN A 257 -26.39 4.03 -13.73
N ASN A 258 -26.16 4.88 -12.73
CA ASN A 258 -27.17 5.69 -12.07
C ASN A 258 -26.63 7.11 -11.77
N ASN A 259 -27.34 8.13 -12.25
CA ASN A 259 -27.01 9.53 -12.00
C ASN A 259 -27.29 9.98 -10.56
N GLU A 260 -28.09 9.20 -9.80
CA GLU A 260 -28.37 9.45 -8.41
C GLU A 260 -27.38 8.69 -7.53
N TYR A 261 -27.08 9.25 -6.35
CA TYR A 261 -26.23 8.59 -5.37
C TYR A 261 -26.89 7.32 -4.84
N SER A 262 -26.16 6.23 -4.91
CA SER A 262 -26.58 4.93 -4.39
C SER A 262 -25.39 4.19 -3.79
N ASP A 263 -25.68 3.27 -2.87
CA ASP A 263 -24.67 2.45 -2.24
C ASP A 263 -24.29 1.28 -3.14
N ILE A 264 -23.00 1.14 -3.38
CA ILE A 264 -22.39 0.07 -4.17
C ILE A 264 -21.62 -0.82 -3.18
N ALA A 265 -22.08 -2.06 -3.00
CA ALA A 265 -21.36 -3.03 -2.16
C ALA A 265 -20.01 -3.39 -2.79
N VAL A 266 -18.95 -3.34 -1.99
CA VAL A 266 -17.59 -3.69 -2.42
C VAL A 266 -17.21 -5.07 -1.93
N GLY A 267 -17.48 -5.38 -0.66
CA GLY A 267 -17.15 -6.67 -0.09
C GLY A 267 -16.92 -6.61 1.42
N LYS A 268 -16.45 -7.76 1.93
CA LYS A 268 -16.10 -7.95 3.33
C LYS A 268 -14.59 -7.88 3.51
N PHE A 269 -14.14 -7.16 4.53
CA PHE A 269 -12.73 -6.92 4.84
C PHE A 269 -12.46 -7.28 6.29
N GLU A 270 -11.29 -7.83 6.58
CA GLU A 270 -10.89 -8.23 7.91
C GLU A 270 -9.73 -7.37 8.41
N VAL A 271 -9.92 -6.75 9.56
CA VAL A 271 -8.83 -6.10 10.33
C VAL A 271 -8.45 -7.06 11.45
N LYS A 272 -7.30 -7.72 11.31
CA LYS A 272 -6.85 -8.78 12.21
C LYS A 272 -6.29 -8.27 13.54
N GLU A 273 -5.68 -7.10 13.50
CA GLU A 273 -5.05 -6.48 14.67
C GLU A 273 -5.56 -5.05 14.82
N PRO A 274 -5.77 -4.55 16.05
CA PRO A 274 -6.06 -3.14 16.29
C PRO A 274 -4.97 -2.24 15.73
N GLY A 275 -5.32 -1.02 15.32
CA GLY A 275 -4.35 -0.03 14.86
C GLY A 275 -4.90 0.88 13.78
N THR A 276 -4.04 1.76 13.27
CA THR A 276 -4.35 2.70 12.22
C THR A 276 -4.01 2.10 10.85
N TYR A 277 -5.02 2.03 9.97
CA TYR A 277 -4.87 1.54 8.60
C TYR A 277 -5.35 2.59 7.61
N ARG A 278 -4.94 2.43 6.35
CA ARG A 278 -5.42 3.27 5.26
C ARG A 278 -6.56 2.58 4.52
N VAL A 279 -7.73 3.20 4.49
CA VAL A 279 -8.79 2.86 3.55
C VAL A 279 -8.51 3.63 2.28
N ILE A 280 -8.30 2.94 1.18
CA ILE A 280 -7.93 3.54 -0.11
C ILE A 280 -9.00 3.18 -1.13
N ILE A 281 -9.43 4.17 -1.92
CA ILE A 281 -10.27 3.94 -3.09
C ILE A 281 -9.55 4.47 -4.33
N SER A 282 -9.46 3.65 -5.38
CA SER A 282 -8.81 3.98 -6.65
C SER A 282 -9.58 3.44 -7.86
N GLY A 283 -9.43 4.12 -9.00
CA GLY A 283 -9.99 3.64 -10.27
C GLY A 283 -9.15 2.54 -10.89
N ILE A 284 -9.79 1.50 -11.44
CA ILE A 284 -9.14 0.47 -12.24
C ILE A 284 -9.34 0.76 -13.73
N THR A 285 -10.59 0.96 -14.12
CA THR A 285 -10.97 1.33 -15.50
C THR A 285 -11.93 2.50 -15.48
N ILE A 286 -11.84 3.37 -16.49
CA ILE A 286 -12.78 4.48 -16.68
C ILE A 286 -13.42 4.32 -18.06
N ASP A 287 -14.75 4.45 -18.14
CA ASP A 287 -15.48 4.37 -19.38
C ASP A 287 -15.05 5.52 -20.33
N GLN A 288 -14.64 5.14 -21.53
CA GLN A 288 -14.10 6.09 -22.52
C GLN A 288 -15.12 7.11 -23.03
N LYS A 289 -16.43 6.84 -22.92
CA LYS A 289 -17.47 7.73 -23.46
C LYS A 289 -17.59 9.04 -22.71
N SER A 290 -17.48 9.01 -21.37
CA SER A 290 -17.55 10.23 -20.56
C SER A 290 -16.20 10.66 -20.01
N GLY A 291 -15.23 9.74 -19.96
CA GLY A 291 -13.94 9.96 -19.30
C GLY A 291 -14.05 10.20 -17.80
N GLN A 292 -15.16 9.82 -17.15
CA GLN A 292 -15.36 9.99 -15.71
C GLN A 292 -15.80 8.68 -15.07
N LEU A 293 -15.18 8.34 -13.94
CA LEU A 293 -15.49 7.15 -13.15
C LEU A 293 -16.79 7.32 -12.37
N MET A 294 -16.80 8.26 -11.43
CA MET A 294 -17.92 8.51 -10.53
C MET A 294 -17.82 9.86 -9.83
N ASN A 295 -18.93 10.30 -9.24
CA ASN A 295 -18.95 11.30 -8.18
C ASN A 295 -19.04 10.54 -6.87
N LEU A 296 -18.03 10.67 -6.01
CA LEU A 296 -17.94 9.94 -4.76
C LEU A 296 -18.40 10.81 -3.59
N ARG A 297 -19.35 10.32 -2.78
CA ARG A 297 -19.81 11.00 -1.57
C ARG A 297 -19.15 10.45 -0.31
N SER A 298 -19.09 9.12 -0.18
CA SER A 298 -18.52 8.49 1.01
C SER A 298 -18.16 7.02 0.78
N VAL A 299 -17.33 6.50 1.69
CA VAL A 299 -17.11 5.07 1.91
C VAL A 299 -17.69 4.72 3.28
N THR A 300 -18.48 3.67 3.36
CA THR A 300 -19.12 3.22 4.59
C THR A 300 -18.52 1.92 5.06
N LEU A 301 -18.16 1.85 6.34
CA LEU A 301 -17.67 0.67 7.03
C LEU A 301 -18.76 0.22 8.01
N LYS A 302 -19.33 -0.96 7.81
CA LYS A 302 -20.33 -1.56 8.70
C LYS A 302 -19.69 -2.74 9.43
N SER A 303 -19.65 -2.69 10.74
CA SER A 303 -19.18 -3.79 11.59
C SER A 303 -20.14 -4.99 11.50
N ASN A 304 -19.57 -6.20 11.50
CA ASN A 304 -20.33 -7.46 11.45
C ASN A 304 -20.35 -8.18 12.79
#